data_bb8c2970718add092e0feefe89736c44
#
_entry.id   bb8c2970718add092e0feefe89736c44
#
_cell.length_a   1.000
_cell.length_b   1.000
_cell.length_c   1.000
_cell.angle_alpha   90.00
_cell.angle_beta   90.00
_cell.angle_gamma   90.00
#
_symmetry.space_group_name_H-M   'P 1'
#
loop_
_entity.id
_entity.type
_entity.pdbx_description
1 polymer ?
#
loop_
_entity_poly.entity_id
_entity_poly.type
_entity_poly.pdbx_seq_one_letter_code
_entity_poly.pdbx_strand_id
1 'polypeptide(L)'
;TAAVSATKNLFSLKHFDLAIVDEASQILEPHLMGLLTACDGRAIDKFVFIGDQKQLPAVVQQPAEMSVVQQPILRAVGLLDCRQSFFERILRSQGECRDFVYMLNRQGRMHPVVSEFVNKSYYDGMLESVPLQHQGKEFFYKVDESKDGGLEGMLLTKRLFWLDVKSVYDDSSDFNIPHV
;
A
#
# COMPACT_ATOMS: atom_id res chain seq x y z
N THR A 1 -3.42 13.34 11.21
CA THR A 1 -3.13 13.56 12.64
C THR A 1 -3.36 15.00 13.06
N ALA A 2 -2.74 15.98 12.44
CA ALA A 2 -3.05 17.39 12.65
C ALA A 2 -4.51 17.72 12.28
N ALA A 3 -5.03 17.09 11.22
CA ALA A 3 -6.42 17.21 10.80
C ALA A 3 -7.40 16.69 11.87
N VAL A 4 -7.14 15.54 12.49
CA VAL A 4 -8.01 14.99 13.55
C VAL A 4 -8.00 15.88 14.79
N SER A 5 -6.86 16.43 15.17
CA SER A 5 -6.77 17.41 16.26
C SER A 5 -7.54 18.69 15.94
N ALA A 6 -7.47 19.19 14.70
CA ALA A 6 -8.21 20.36 14.25
C ALA A 6 -9.71 20.11 14.13
N THR A 7 -10.14 18.87 13.86
CA THR A 7 -11.56 18.51 13.74
C THR A 7 -12.22 18.10 15.05
N LYS A 8 -11.48 18.12 16.16
CA LYS A 8 -12.01 17.76 17.49
C LYS A 8 -13.31 18.49 17.85
N ASN A 9 -13.41 19.78 17.49
CA ASN A 9 -14.62 20.58 17.67
C ASN A 9 -15.76 20.18 16.71
N LEU A 10 -15.44 19.65 15.53
CA LEU A 10 -16.45 19.19 14.58
C LEU A 10 -17.29 18.05 15.13
N PHE A 11 -16.66 17.07 15.76
CA PHE A 11 -17.35 15.92 16.34
C PHE A 11 -18.20 16.25 17.56
N SER A 12 -17.94 17.35 18.25
CA SER A 12 -18.82 17.86 19.31
C SER A 12 -20.03 18.60 18.78
N LEU A 13 -19.96 19.10 17.54
CA LEU A 13 -21.02 19.89 16.90
C LEU A 13 -21.93 19.06 15.98
N LYS A 14 -21.44 17.94 15.46
CA LYS A 14 -22.15 17.14 14.48
C LYS A 14 -21.87 15.66 14.65
N HIS A 15 -22.94 14.87 14.58
CA HIS A 15 -22.91 13.43 14.43
C HIS A 15 -22.79 13.05 12.94
N PHE A 16 -22.11 11.95 12.62
CA PHE A 16 -21.92 11.44 11.27
C PHE A 16 -22.41 10.00 11.17
N ASP A 17 -23.20 9.71 10.15
CA ASP A 17 -23.69 8.34 9.89
C ASP A 17 -22.58 7.43 9.36
N LEU A 18 -21.60 8.00 8.64
CA LEU A 18 -20.54 7.26 7.97
C LEU A 18 -19.24 8.04 7.89
N ALA A 19 -18.13 7.37 8.18
CA ALA A 19 -16.79 7.83 7.85
C ALA A 19 -16.14 6.86 6.86
N ILE A 20 -15.56 7.39 5.80
CA ILE A 20 -14.77 6.64 4.82
C ILE A 20 -13.30 7.02 5.02
N VAL A 21 -12.49 6.03 5.31
CA VAL A 21 -11.03 6.17 5.50
C VAL A 21 -10.34 5.53 4.32
N ASP A 22 -9.84 6.36 3.42
CA ASP A 22 -9.08 5.91 2.26
C ASP A 22 -7.60 5.76 2.59
N GLU A 23 -6.89 4.89 1.86
CA GLU A 23 -5.48 4.51 2.12
C GLU A 23 -5.25 4.06 3.57
N ALA A 24 -6.22 3.35 4.14
CA ALA A 24 -6.22 2.97 5.55
C ALA A 24 -5.05 2.05 5.95
N SER A 25 -4.48 1.31 5.00
CA SER A 25 -3.28 0.50 5.19
C SER A 25 -2.02 1.33 5.45
N GLN A 26 -2.02 2.61 5.07
CA GLN A 26 -0.91 3.55 5.30
C GLN A 26 -1.09 4.41 6.55
N ILE A 27 -2.16 4.20 7.32
CA ILE A 27 -2.44 4.96 8.53
C ILE A 27 -2.16 4.08 9.75
N LEU A 28 -1.20 4.51 10.57
CA LEU A 28 -0.90 3.81 11.82
C LEU A 28 -2.07 3.90 12.79
N GLU A 29 -2.31 2.83 13.54
CA GLU A 29 -3.44 2.74 14.47
C GLU A 29 -3.55 3.91 15.46
N PRO A 30 -2.46 4.39 16.10
CA PRO A 30 -2.56 5.55 17.00
C PRO A 30 -3.11 6.82 16.33
N HIS A 31 -2.93 6.96 15.03
CA HIS A 31 -3.45 8.10 14.29
C HIS A 31 -4.98 8.04 14.07
N LEU A 32 -5.54 6.83 14.06
CA LEU A 32 -6.99 6.63 13.92
C LEU A 32 -7.73 6.71 15.26
N MET A 33 -7.04 6.52 16.39
CA MET A 33 -7.67 6.48 17.70
C MET A 33 -8.51 7.73 18.00
N GLY A 34 -8.01 8.92 17.63
CA GLY A 34 -8.75 10.17 17.82
C GLY A 34 -10.06 10.22 17.05
N LEU A 35 -10.14 9.57 15.89
CA LEU A 35 -11.36 9.47 15.10
C LEU A 35 -12.32 8.41 15.66
N LEU A 36 -11.79 7.23 16.00
CA LEU A 36 -12.59 6.10 16.49
C LEU A 36 -13.19 6.36 17.87
N THR A 37 -12.49 7.13 18.70
CA THR A 37 -12.93 7.45 20.09
C THR A 37 -13.59 8.81 20.22
N ALA A 38 -13.84 9.52 19.12
CA ALA A 38 -14.49 10.83 19.16
C ALA A 38 -15.86 10.75 19.85
N CYS A 39 -16.09 11.64 20.81
CA CYS A 39 -17.31 11.67 21.66
C CYS A 39 -17.60 10.30 22.30
N ASP A 40 -16.59 9.67 22.88
CA ASP A 40 -16.68 8.32 23.50
C ASP A 40 -17.14 7.24 22.50
N GLY A 41 -16.70 7.36 21.24
CA GLY A 41 -17.06 6.44 20.17
C GLY A 41 -18.47 6.64 19.58
N ARG A 42 -19.14 7.75 19.90
CA ARG A 42 -20.52 8.02 19.46
C ARG A 42 -20.63 9.12 18.39
N ALA A 43 -19.51 9.64 17.92
CA ALA A 43 -19.52 10.70 16.90
C ALA A 43 -19.83 10.17 15.49
N ILE A 44 -19.57 8.89 15.24
CA ILE A 44 -19.67 8.26 13.91
C ILE A 44 -20.28 6.87 14.08
N ASP A 45 -21.34 6.57 13.32
CA ASP A 45 -22.05 5.29 13.43
C ASP A 45 -21.35 4.14 12.72
N LYS A 46 -20.78 4.42 11.54
CA LYS A 46 -20.20 3.40 10.67
C LYS A 46 -18.88 3.87 10.08
N PHE A 47 -18.00 2.91 9.86
CA PHE A 47 -16.71 3.13 9.20
C PHE A 47 -16.59 2.23 7.97
N VAL A 48 -16.07 2.79 6.88
CA VAL A 48 -15.58 2.06 5.72
C VAL A 48 -14.09 2.35 5.60
N PHE A 49 -13.29 1.29 5.68
CA PHE A 49 -11.85 1.37 5.48
C PHE A 49 -11.51 0.84 4.09
N ILE A 50 -10.83 1.66 3.31
CA ILE A 50 -10.33 1.32 1.98
C ILE A 50 -8.82 1.31 2.08
N GLY A 51 -8.17 0.24 1.63
CA GLY A 51 -6.72 0.12 1.73
C GLY A 51 -6.21 -1.14 1.05
N ASP A 52 -4.90 -1.28 1.03
CA ASP A 52 -4.23 -2.42 0.44
C ASP A 52 -2.96 -2.75 1.25
N GLN A 53 -3.04 -3.80 2.05
CA GLN A 53 -1.94 -4.25 2.90
C GLN A 53 -0.80 -4.93 2.12
N LYS A 54 -0.97 -5.14 0.81
CA LYS A 54 0.07 -5.67 -0.08
C LYS A 54 0.93 -4.56 -0.70
N GLN A 55 0.50 -3.30 -0.57
CA GLN A 55 1.27 -2.13 -0.94
C GLN A 55 2.22 -1.69 0.19
N LEU A 56 3.00 -0.63 -0.06
CA LEU A 56 3.94 -0.12 0.92
C LEU A 56 3.21 0.31 2.20
N PRO A 57 3.68 -0.11 3.38
CA PRO A 57 3.10 0.29 4.66
C PRO A 57 3.43 1.76 4.97
N ALA A 58 2.83 2.27 6.04
CA ALA A 58 3.18 3.58 6.59
C ALA A 58 4.67 3.66 6.94
N VAL A 59 5.29 4.80 6.66
CA VAL A 59 6.68 5.06 7.06
C VAL A 59 6.72 5.30 8.57
N VAL A 60 7.49 4.47 9.27
CA VAL A 60 7.64 4.54 10.73
C VAL A 60 9.09 4.83 11.07
N GLN A 61 9.30 5.90 11.82
CA GLN A 61 10.64 6.28 12.28
C GLN A 61 11.06 5.57 13.57
N GLN A 62 10.10 5.03 14.33
CA GLN A 62 10.37 4.35 15.59
C GLN A 62 11.07 2.99 15.36
N PRO A 63 12.14 2.67 16.11
CA PRO A 63 12.79 1.37 16.04
C PRO A 63 11.83 0.21 16.37
N ALA A 64 12.08 -0.95 15.77
CA ALA A 64 11.24 -2.13 15.90
C ALA A 64 11.06 -2.55 17.38
N GLU A 65 12.15 -2.53 18.15
CA GLU A 65 12.19 -2.96 19.54
C GLU A 65 11.30 -2.09 20.44
N MET A 66 11.15 -0.80 20.09
CA MET A 66 10.34 0.16 20.83
C MET A 66 8.85 0.13 20.43
N SER A 67 8.52 -0.56 19.34
CA SER A 67 7.17 -0.60 18.79
C SER A 67 6.38 -1.81 19.26
N VAL A 68 7.06 -2.83 19.80
CA VAL A 68 6.43 -4.07 20.28
C VAL A 68 5.56 -3.79 21.50
N VAL A 69 4.30 -4.20 21.41
CA VAL A 69 3.32 -4.04 22.49
C VAL A 69 3.56 -5.11 23.56
N GLN A 70 3.80 -4.69 24.79
CA GLN A 70 4.05 -5.57 25.94
C GLN A 70 2.79 -5.85 26.77
N GLN A 71 1.80 -4.98 26.74
CA GLN A 71 0.61 -5.07 27.56
C GLN A 71 -0.29 -6.23 27.13
N PRO A 72 -0.60 -7.22 28.03
CA PRO A 72 -1.36 -8.41 27.66
C PRO A 72 -2.76 -8.08 27.11
N ILE A 73 -3.43 -7.09 27.65
CA ILE A 73 -4.76 -6.69 27.21
C ILE A 73 -4.79 -6.17 25.75
N LEU A 74 -3.75 -5.43 25.36
CA LEU A 74 -3.62 -4.93 23.97
C LEU A 74 -3.23 -6.06 23.03
N ARG A 75 -2.38 -6.97 23.47
CA ARG A 75 -2.01 -8.15 22.69
C ARG A 75 -3.22 -9.09 22.48
N ALA A 76 -4.08 -9.21 23.47
CA ALA A 76 -5.30 -10.03 23.39
C ALA A 76 -6.27 -9.55 22.29
N VAL A 77 -6.29 -8.23 22.00
CA VAL A 77 -7.09 -7.67 20.89
C VAL A 77 -6.30 -7.61 19.56
N GLY A 78 -5.15 -8.27 19.49
CA GLY A 78 -4.36 -8.40 18.28
C GLY A 78 -3.40 -7.23 17.98
N LEU A 79 -3.26 -6.26 18.90
CA LEU A 79 -2.28 -5.18 18.76
C LEU A 79 -0.91 -5.67 19.26
N LEU A 80 -0.07 -6.14 18.34
CA LEU A 80 1.23 -6.71 18.64
C LEU A 80 2.38 -5.73 18.45
N ASP A 81 2.23 -4.80 17.52
CA ASP A 81 3.23 -3.83 17.12
C ASP A 81 2.54 -2.52 16.68
N CYS A 82 2.97 -1.39 17.25
CA CYS A 82 2.41 -0.08 16.93
C CYS A 82 2.76 0.44 15.53
N ARG A 83 3.63 -0.25 14.79
CA ARG A 83 3.95 0.04 13.39
C ARG A 83 2.94 -0.52 12.40
N GLN A 84 2.01 -1.35 12.87
CA GLN A 84 0.96 -1.90 12.04
C GLN A 84 -0.18 -0.90 11.87
N SER A 85 -0.85 -0.97 10.72
CA SER A 85 -2.09 -0.23 10.52
C SER A 85 -3.26 -0.91 11.23
N PHE A 86 -4.24 -0.12 11.63
CA PHE A 86 -5.52 -0.63 12.12
C PHE A 86 -6.22 -1.51 11.07
N PHE A 87 -6.13 -1.13 9.81
CA PHE A 87 -6.68 -1.89 8.68
C PHE A 87 -6.12 -3.32 8.63
N GLU A 88 -4.80 -3.47 8.70
CA GLU A 88 -4.15 -4.78 8.69
C GLU A 88 -4.52 -5.61 9.91
N ARG A 89 -4.59 -4.98 11.10
CA ARG A 89 -4.99 -5.66 12.33
C ARG A 89 -6.42 -6.18 12.27
N ILE A 90 -7.37 -5.40 11.76
CA ILE A 90 -8.76 -5.85 11.57
C ILE A 90 -8.80 -7.04 10.61
N LEU A 91 -8.18 -6.93 9.44
CA LEU A 91 -8.15 -8.04 8.47
C LEU A 91 -7.60 -9.34 9.08
N ARG A 92 -6.57 -9.23 9.91
CA ARG A 92 -5.99 -10.38 10.60
C ARG A 92 -6.91 -10.94 11.69
N SER A 93 -7.58 -10.09 12.44
CA SER A 93 -8.46 -10.49 13.53
C SER A 93 -9.74 -11.17 13.07
N GLN A 94 -10.16 -10.95 11.82
CA GLN A 94 -11.37 -11.56 11.26
C GLN A 94 -11.24 -13.05 10.97
N GLY A 95 -10.01 -13.56 10.83
CA GLY A 95 -9.79 -14.96 10.51
C GLY A 95 -10.55 -15.40 9.25
N GLU A 96 -11.41 -16.43 9.39
CA GLU A 96 -12.22 -16.95 8.28
C GLU A 96 -13.53 -16.17 8.07
N CYS A 97 -14.01 -15.45 9.08
CA CYS A 97 -15.23 -14.64 8.96
C CYS A 97 -14.92 -13.33 8.23
N ARG A 98 -15.37 -13.22 6.98
CA ARG A 98 -15.13 -12.07 6.12
C ARG A 98 -16.40 -11.41 5.58
N ASP A 99 -17.49 -11.48 6.33
CA ASP A 99 -18.79 -11.00 5.87
C ASP A 99 -18.82 -9.50 5.51
N PHE A 100 -17.86 -8.72 6.00
CA PHE A 100 -17.73 -7.29 5.72
C PHE A 100 -16.39 -6.93 5.09
N VAL A 101 -15.65 -7.92 4.57
CA VAL A 101 -14.39 -7.71 3.84
C VAL A 101 -14.62 -8.01 2.35
N TYR A 102 -14.39 -7.02 1.51
CA TYR A 102 -14.53 -7.15 0.06
C TYR A 102 -13.21 -6.80 -0.61
N MET A 103 -12.80 -7.61 -1.58
CA MET A 103 -11.66 -7.33 -2.43
C MET A 103 -12.13 -6.68 -3.72
N LEU A 104 -11.62 -5.49 -4.01
CA LEU A 104 -11.77 -4.85 -5.32
C LEU A 104 -10.69 -5.41 -6.24
N ASN A 105 -11.05 -6.39 -7.05
CA ASN A 105 -10.10 -7.14 -7.87
C ASN A 105 -9.87 -6.57 -9.28
N ARG A 106 -10.60 -5.52 -9.68
CA ARG A 106 -10.47 -4.93 -11.02
C ARG A 106 -9.55 -3.73 -11.01
N GLN A 107 -8.43 -3.82 -11.71
CA GLN A 107 -7.47 -2.74 -11.85
C GLN A 107 -7.55 -2.10 -13.25
N GLY A 108 -7.54 -0.76 -13.29
CA GLY A 108 -7.55 0.05 -14.52
C GLY A 108 -6.29 0.90 -14.73
N ARG A 109 -5.29 0.79 -13.85
CA ARG A 109 -4.10 1.65 -13.87
C ARG A 109 -2.98 1.09 -14.74
N MET A 110 -2.62 -0.16 -14.48
CA MET A 110 -1.42 -0.77 -15.07
C MET A 110 -1.73 -1.43 -16.42
N HIS A 111 -0.75 -1.40 -17.31
CA HIS A 111 -0.77 -2.25 -18.50
C HIS A 111 -0.78 -3.74 -18.09
N PRO A 112 -1.52 -4.63 -18.81
CA PRO A 112 -1.65 -6.04 -18.43
C PRO A 112 -0.32 -6.77 -18.19
N VAL A 113 0.69 -6.54 -19.02
CA VAL A 113 2.04 -7.13 -18.87
C VAL A 113 2.69 -6.75 -17.53
N VAL A 114 2.52 -5.50 -17.09
CA VAL A 114 3.07 -5.05 -15.80
C VAL A 114 2.24 -5.59 -14.65
N SER A 115 0.92 -5.58 -14.78
CA SER A 115 0.03 -6.07 -13.73
C SER A 115 0.12 -7.59 -13.51
N GLU A 116 0.50 -8.36 -14.53
CA GLU A 116 0.66 -9.81 -14.43
C GLU A 116 1.71 -10.19 -13.39
N PHE A 117 2.86 -9.52 -13.39
CA PHE A 117 3.91 -9.75 -12.39
C PHE A 117 3.41 -9.46 -10.97
N VAL A 118 2.81 -8.30 -10.77
CA VAL A 118 2.27 -7.88 -9.47
C VAL A 118 1.16 -8.81 -9.01
N ASN A 119 0.27 -9.20 -9.91
CA ASN A 119 -0.85 -10.08 -9.64
C ASN A 119 -0.39 -11.46 -9.16
N LYS A 120 0.56 -12.07 -9.85
CA LYS A 120 1.14 -13.37 -9.46
C LYS A 120 1.93 -13.30 -8.16
N SER A 121 2.68 -12.21 -7.93
CA SER A 121 3.59 -12.11 -6.79
C SER A 121 2.89 -11.73 -5.48
N TYR A 122 1.78 -10.98 -5.54
CA TYR A 122 1.16 -10.39 -4.35
C TYR A 122 -0.33 -10.64 -4.20
N TYR A 123 -1.05 -10.94 -5.30
CA TYR A 123 -2.51 -11.04 -5.28
C TYR A 123 -3.04 -12.41 -5.72
N ASP A 124 -2.21 -13.43 -5.73
CA ASP A 124 -2.57 -14.83 -6.01
C ASP A 124 -3.34 -15.01 -7.34
N GLY A 125 -3.06 -14.16 -8.33
CA GLY A 125 -3.73 -14.17 -9.61
C GLY A 125 -5.16 -13.58 -9.61
N MET A 126 -5.61 -12.99 -8.52
CA MET A 126 -7.00 -12.53 -8.36
C MET A 126 -7.30 -11.19 -9.04
N LEU A 127 -6.28 -10.41 -9.46
CA LEU A 127 -6.53 -9.14 -10.12
C LEU A 127 -6.92 -9.33 -11.58
N GLU A 128 -7.95 -8.60 -11.99
CA GLU A 128 -8.45 -8.53 -13.37
C GLU A 128 -8.15 -7.15 -13.97
N SER A 129 -7.58 -7.14 -15.16
CA SER A 129 -7.36 -5.87 -15.89
C SER A 129 -8.66 -5.40 -16.54
N VAL A 130 -9.03 -4.14 -16.30
CA VAL A 130 -10.12 -3.49 -17.03
C VAL A 130 -9.58 -3.06 -18.40
N PRO A 131 -10.24 -3.38 -19.53
CA PRO A 131 -9.74 -3.07 -20.87
C PRO A 131 -9.93 -1.57 -21.20
N LEU A 132 -9.15 -0.72 -20.55
CA LEU A 132 -9.14 0.71 -20.81
C LEU A 132 -8.15 1.05 -21.93
N GLN A 133 -8.47 2.08 -22.73
CA GLN A 133 -7.65 2.45 -23.91
C GLN A 133 -6.17 2.67 -23.59
N HIS A 134 -5.86 3.29 -22.45
CA HIS A 134 -4.46 3.54 -22.07
C HIS A 134 -3.68 2.27 -21.72
N GLN A 135 -4.37 1.20 -21.33
CA GLN A 135 -3.75 -0.09 -21.00
C GLN A 135 -3.35 -0.89 -22.24
N GLY A 136 -4.02 -0.64 -23.37
CA GLY A 136 -3.74 -1.28 -24.66
C GLY A 136 -2.81 -0.47 -25.57
N LYS A 137 -2.28 0.68 -25.13
CA LYS A 137 -1.39 1.49 -25.94
C LYS A 137 -0.09 0.75 -26.21
N GLU A 138 0.23 0.60 -27.48
CA GLU A 138 1.54 0.11 -27.92
C GLU A 138 2.61 1.18 -27.70
N PHE A 139 3.88 0.75 -27.76
CA PHE A 139 4.98 1.70 -27.76
C PHE A 139 4.93 2.56 -29.02
N PHE A 140 5.28 3.85 -28.87
CA PHE A 140 5.38 4.78 -30.02
C PHE A 140 6.57 4.49 -30.91
N TYR A 141 7.56 3.77 -30.38
CA TYR A 141 8.79 3.46 -31.11
C TYR A 141 8.61 2.17 -31.93
N LYS A 142 8.88 2.27 -33.22
CA LYS A 142 8.98 1.11 -34.12
C LYS A 142 10.41 0.60 -34.07
N VAL A 143 10.59 -0.61 -33.62
CA VAL A 143 11.91 -1.26 -33.53
C VAL A 143 12.48 -1.43 -34.93
N ASP A 144 13.70 -0.95 -35.12
CA ASP A 144 14.54 -1.30 -36.27
C ASP A 144 15.51 -2.41 -35.81
N GLU A 145 15.17 -3.67 -36.08
CA GLU A 145 15.96 -4.83 -35.65
C GLU A 145 17.43 -4.77 -36.08
N SER A 146 17.75 -3.97 -37.11
CA SER A 146 19.12 -3.77 -37.59
C SER A 146 19.94 -2.81 -36.74
N LYS A 147 19.28 -1.94 -35.95
CA LYS A 147 19.91 -0.88 -35.15
C LYS A 147 19.67 -1.02 -33.67
N ASP A 148 18.51 -1.58 -33.29
CA ASP A 148 18.01 -1.60 -31.92
C ASP A 148 18.31 -2.96 -31.25
N GLY A 149 19.49 -3.51 -31.47
CA GLY A 149 19.90 -4.76 -30.82
C GLY A 149 20.33 -4.58 -29.35
N GLY A 150 20.32 -5.68 -28.60
CA GLY A 150 20.85 -5.70 -27.24
C GLY A 150 19.98 -4.98 -26.19
N LEU A 151 20.63 -4.34 -25.23
CA LEU A 151 19.98 -3.66 -24.11
C LEU A 151 19.10 -2.49 -24.56
N GLU A 152 19.56 -1.72 -25.52
CA GLU A 152 18.85 -0.56 -26.04
C GLU A 152 17.52 -0.97 -26.69
N GLY A 153 17.51 -2.01 -27.50
CA GLY A 153 16.28 -2.55 -28.08
C GLY A 153 15.32 -3.09 -26.99
N MET A 154 15.85 -3.71 -25.94
CA MET A 154 15.02 -4.14 -24.81
C MET A 154 14.37 -2.96 -24.09
N LEU A 155 15.09 -1.88 -23.82
CA LEU A 155 14.58 -0.68 -23.18
C LEU A 155 13.47 -0.01 -23.99
N LEU A 156 13.58 -0.04 -25.31
CA LEU A 156 12.64 0.59 -26.23
C LEU A 156 11.37 -0.25 -26.47
N THR A 157 11.43 -1.57 -26.26
CA THR A 157 10.37 -2.49 -26.70
C THR A 157 9.67 -3.23 -25.57
N LYS A 158 10.34 -3.43 -24.45
CA LYS A 158 9.81 -4.20 -23.33
C LYS A 158 9.20 -3.30 -22.26
N ARG A 159 7.98 -3.60 -21.81
CA ARG A 159 7.33 -2.88 -20.70
C ARG A 159 7.81 -3.36 -19.33
N LEU A 160 8.27 -4.58 -19.25
CA LEU A 160 8.81 -5.18 -18.04
C LEU A 160 9.96 -6.10 -18.45
N PHE A 161 11.11 -5.91 -17.83
CA PHE A 161 12.25 -6.81 -17.97
C PHE A 161 13.09 -6.76 -16.69
N TRP A 162 13.84 -7.81 -16.46
CA TRP A 162 14.80 -7.89 -15.37
C TRP A 162 16.21 -7.76 -15.94
N LEU A 163 16.98 -6.84 -15.39
CA LEU A 163 18.38 -6.64 -15.73
C LEU A 163 19.23 -6.98 -14.52
N ASP A 164 20.01 -8.05 -14.60
CA ASP A 164 20.99 -8.38 -13.57
C ASP A 164 22.25 -7.55 -13.80
N VAL A 165 22.41 -6.52 -13.01
CA VAL A 165 23.54 -5.60 -13.07
C VAL A 165 24.51 -5.94 -11.96
N LYS A 166 25.73 -6.36 -12.33
CA LYS A 166 26.84 -6.46 -11.39
C LYS A 166 27.38 -5.07 -11.11
N SER A 167 27.16 -4.60 -9.89
CA SER A 167 27.71 -3.31 -9.46
C SER A 167 29.21 -3.43 -9.20
N VAL A 168 29.97 -2.48 -9.76
CA VAL A 168 31.39 -2.26 -9.41
C VAL A 168 31.39 -1.05 -8.48
N TYR A 169 31.95 -1.22 -7.30
CA TYR A 169 32.11 -0.13 -6.32
C TYR A 169 33.38 0.64 -6.63
N ASP A 170 33.30 1.96 -6.60
CA ASP A 170 34.47 2.83 -6.65
C ASP A 170 35.05 2.96 -5.23
N ASP A 171 36.18 2.32 -5.01
CA ASP A 171 36.89 2.36 -3.71
C ASP A 171 37.49 3.75 -3.40
N SER A 172 37.40 4.71 -4.32
CA SER A 172 37.98 6.05 -4.16
C SER A 172 37.03 7.08 -3.53
N SER A 173 35.76 6.74 -3.32
CA SER A 173 34.77 7.66 -2.74
C SER A 173 34.31 7.20 -1.35
N ASP A 174 34.11 8.13 -0.43
CA ASP A 174 33.49 7.88 0.89
C ASP A 174 32.03 7.43 0.77
N PHE A 175 31.46 7.51 -0.42
CA PHE A 175 30.16 6.97 -0.79
C PHE A 175 30.35 5.85 -1.79
N ASN A 176 30.08 4.62 -1.36
CA ASN A 176 30.01 3.47 -2.27
C ASN A 176 28.84 3.64 -3.24
N ILE A 177 29.06 4.38 -4.32
CA ILE A 177 28.07 4.51 -5.39
C ILE A 177 28.37 3.37 -6.39
N PRO A 178 27.41 2.44 -6.60
CA PRO A 178 27.59 1.42 -7.61
C PRO A 178 27.66 2.07 -9.01
N HIS A 179 28.73 1.80 -9.74
CA HIS A 179 28.82 2.14 -11.15
C HIS A 179 28.09 1.05 -11.97
N VAL A 180 27.13 1.48 -12.76
CA VAL A 180 26.36 0.63 -13.67
C VAL A 180 27.09 0.54 -15.00
#